data_75bd29f25efb6dca97ca25e9ff396aee
#
_entry.id   75bd29f25efb6dca97ca25e9ff396aee
#
_cell.length_a   1.000
_cell.length_b   1.000
_cell.length_c   1.000
_cell.angle_alpha   90.00
_cell.angle_beta   90.00
_cell.angle_gamma   90.00
#
_symmetry.space_group_name_H-M   'P 1'
#
loop_
_entity.id
_entity.type
_entity.pdbx_description
1 polymer ?
#
loop_
_entity_poly.entity_id
_entity_poly.type
_entity_poly.pdbx_seq_one_letter_code
_entity_poly.pdbx_strand_id
1 'polypeptide(L)'
;MNKIELEKRTKEFSLILIRFLQSLPKNYLGEALGRQLLKSGTSIGANYREANQAESKADFIHKLAIVEKEASETLYWLELMLEAGIGANQEAIRLIQEAKELLAIFTAAGRTSKGLR
;
A
#
# COMPACT_ATOMS: atom_id res chain seq x y z
N MET A 1 17.20 -3.91 -1.54
CA MET A 1 16.32 -4.22 -0.39
C MET A 1 15.91 -5.69 -0.49
N ASN A 2 16.10 -6.43 0.58
CA ASN A 2 15.77 -7.85 0.57
C ASN A 2 14.31 -8.08 1.00
N LYS A 3 13.88 -9.33 0.91
CA LYS A 3 12.53 -9.76 1.23
C LYS A 3 12.13 -9.41 2.66
N ILE A 4 13.02 -9.65 3.62
CA ILE A 4 12.74 -9.39 5.04
C ILE A 4 12.54 -7.91 5.29
N GLU A 5 13.40 -7.08 4.71
CA GLU A 5 13.31 -5.63 4.83
C GLU A 5 12.03 -5.09 4.21
N LEU A 6 11.63 -5.64 3.07
CA LEU A 6 10.43 -5.17 2.37
C LEU A 6 9.16 -5.62 3.10
N GLU A 7 9.14 -6.81 3.70
CA GLU A 7 8.03 -7.23 4.57
C GLU A 7 7.89 -6.28 5.76
N LYS A 8 9.02 -5.93 6.37
CA LYS A 8 9.03 -4.99 7.50
C LYS A 8 8.55 -3.61 7.07
N ARG A 9 9.03 -3.13 5.93
CA ARG A 9 8.69 -1.80 5.41
C ARG A 9 7.19 -1.69 5.10
N THR A 10 6.60 -2.71 4.49
CA THR A 10 5.17 -2.72 4.19
C THR A 10 4.31 -2.81 5.45
N LYS A 11 4.77 -3.54 6.46
CA LYS A 11 4.08 -3.59 7.75
C LYS A 11 4.16 -2.24 8.46
N GLU A 12 5.31 -1.59 8.43
CA GLU A 12 5.50 -0.26 8.99
C GLU A 12 4.57 0.76 8.34
N PHE A 13 4.45 0.67 7.01
CA PHE A 13 3.50 1.51 6.28
C PHE A 13 2.07 1.32 6.80
N SER A 14 1.66 0.07 7.00
CA SER A 14 0.33 -0.23 7.55
C SER A 14 0.12 0.38 8.93
N LEU A 15 1.15 0.33 9.78
CA LEU A 15 1.05 0.90 11.13
C LEU A 15 0.92 2.42 11.11
N ILE A 16 1.69 3.09 10.27
CA ILE A 16 1.61 4.54 10.10
C ILE A 16 0.24 4.93 9.54
N LEU A 17 -0.24 4.16 8.58
CA LEU A 17 -1.56 4.36 7.98
C LEU A 17 -2.66 4.26 9.04
N ILE A 18 -2.61 3.24 9.90
CA ILE A 18 -3.59 3.05 10.97
C ILE A 18 -3.60 4.25 11.91
N ARG A 19 -2.42 4.77 12.28
CA ARG A 19 -2.34 5.97 13.12
C ARG A 19 -2.97 7.18 12.44
N PHE A 20 -2.70 7.34 11.16
CA PHE A 20 -3.32 8.41 10.38
C PHE A 20 -4.85 8.28 10.38
N LEU A 21 -5.36 7.08 10.18
CA LEU A 21 -6.80 6.82 10.18
C LEU A 21 -7.45 7.12 11.54
N GLN A 22 -6.73 6.82 12.62
CA GLN A 22 -7.22 7.11 13.98
C GLN A 22 -7.35 8.61 14.24
N SER A 23 -6.62 9.43 13.50
CA SER A 23 -6.64 10.89 13.64
C SER A 23 -7.69 11.56 12.77
N LEU A 24 -8.38 10.81 11.90
CA LEU A 24 -9.38 11.38 11.00
C LEU A 24 -10.63 11.84 11.74
N PRO A 25 -11.32 12.86 11.22
CA PRO A 25 -12.61 13.27 11.79
C PRO A 25 -13.60 12.12 11.76
N LYS A 26 -14.35 11.97 12.84
CA LYS A 26 -15.36 10.92 12.96
C LYS A 26 -16.67 11.38 12.36
N ASN A 27 -16.72 11.41 11.03
CA ASN A 27 -17.89 11.78 10.29
C ASN A 27 -18.05 10.82 9.09
N TYR A 28 -19.12 10.99 8.39
CA TYR A 28 -19.50 10.11 7.28
C TYR A 28 -18.39 9.92 6.24
N LEU A 29 -17.79 11.02 5.76
CA LEU A 29 -16.78 10.95 4.71
C LEU A 29 -15.48 10.34 5.23
N GLY A 30 -15.02 10.77 6.39
CA GLY A 30 -13.80 10.22 7.00
C GLY A 30 -13.91 8.72 7.22
N GLU A 31 -15.05 8.25 7.68
CA GLU A 31 -15.26 6.81 7.92
C GLU A 31 -15.35 6.03 6.62
N ALA A 32 -16.09 6.52 5.63
CA ALA A 32 -16.26 5.82 4.37
C ALA A 32 -14.94 5.70 3.59
N LEU A 33 -14.24 6.81 3.43
CA LEU A 33 -12.96 6.83 2.72
C LEU A 33 -11.87 6.13 3.52
N GLY A 34 -11.89 6.28 4.84
CA GLY A 34 -10.94 5.61 5.72
C GLY A 34 -11.02 4.09 5.63
N ARG A 35 -12.21 3.53 5.49
CA ARG A 35 -12.36 2.08 5.32
C ARG A 35 -11.72 1.59 4.01
N GLN A 36 -11.88 2.33 2.93
CA GLN A 36 -11.26 1.98 1.65
C GLN A 36 -9.74 2.02 1.76
N LEU A 37 -9.22 3.07 2.37
CA LEU A 37 -7.79 3.24 2.57
C LEU A 37 -7.21 2.16 3.49
N LEU A 38 -7.89 1.86 4.58
CA LEU A 38 -7.46 0.79 5.50
C LEU A 38 -7.34 -0.54 4.78
N LYS A 39 -8.36 -0.89 3.99
CA LYS A 39 -8.39 -2.15 3.27
C LYS A 39 -7.24 -2.26 2.27
N SER A 40 -7.07 -1.25 1.41
CA SER A 40 -6.02 -1.29 0.39
C SER A 40 -4.63 -1.17 1.01
N GLY A 41 -4.45 -0.26 1.94
CA GLY A 41 -3.14 0.02 2.53
C GLY A 41 -2.57 -1.14 3.33
N THR A 42 -3.41 -1.84 4.09
CA THR A 42 -2.96 -3.01 4.85
C THR A 42 -2.82 -4.25 3.97
N SER A 43 -3.48 -4.27 2.82
CA SER A 43 -3.38 -5.37 1.86
C SER A 43 -2.03 -5.44 1.15
N ILE A 44 -1.31 -4.32 1.08
CA ILE A 44 0.03 -4.30 0.47
C ILE A 44 0.94 -5.30 1.19
N GLY A 45 1.14 -5.11 2.48
CA GLY A 45 2.01 -5.98 3.28
C GLY A 45 1.48 -7.39 3.42
N ALA A 46 0.16 -7.54 3.62
CA ALA A 46 -0.45 -8.86 3.76
C ALA A 46 -0.25 -9.71 2.51
N ASN A 47 -0.50 -9.14 1.34
CA ASN A 47 -0.34 -9.86 0.07
C ASN A 47 1.14 -10.09 -0.28
N TYR A 48 2.02 -9.16 0.08
CA TYR A 48 3.44 -9.36 -0.15
C TYR A 48 3.98 -10.54 0.68
N ARG A 49 3.55 -10.65 1.92
CA ARG A 49 3.91 -11.80 2.76
C ARG A 49 3.44 -13.10 2.14
N GLU A 50 2.21 -13.12 1.61
CA GLU A 50 1.68 -14.30 0.92
C GLU A 50 2.47 -14.60 -0.36
N ALA A 51 2.86 -13.57 -1.11
CA ALA A 51 3.68 -13.75 -2.32
C ALA A 51 4.97 -14.47 -2.00
N ASN A 52 5.60 -14.13 -0.87
CA ASN A 52 6.85 -14.75 -0.44
C ASN A 52 6.68 -16.20 -0.01
N GLN A 53 5.45 -16.66 0.16
CA GLN A 53 5.12 -18.05 0.48
C GLN A 53 4.48 -18.77 -0.70
N ALA A 54 4.59 -18.21 -1.89
CA ALA A 54 3.98 -18.76 -3.10
C ALA A 54 4.57 -20.16 -3.42
N GLU A 55 3.72 -21.03 -3.94
CA GLU A 55 4.08 -22.41 -4.24
C GLU A 55 4.74 -22.57 -5.62
N SER A 56 4.67 -21.54 -6.46
CA SER A 56 5.22 -21.57 -7.81
C SER A 56 5.59 -20.17 -8.25
N LYS A 57 6.39 -20.07 -9.33
CA LYS A 57 6.73 -18.78 -9.91
C LYS A 57 5.47 -18.07 -10.43
N ALA A 58 4.57 -18.81 -11.07
CA ALA A 58 3.32 -18.26 -11.58
C ALA A 58 2.46 -17.69 -10.45
N ASP A 59 2.37 -18.39 -9.32
CA ASP A 59 1.64 -17.94 -8.16
C ASP A 59 2.28 -16.68 -7.55
N PHE A 60 3.62 -16.66 -7.48
CA PHE A 60 4.36 -15.48 -7.00
C PHE A 60 4.06 -14.25 -7.87
N ILE A 61 4.14 -14.40 -9.18
CA ILE A 61 3.86 -13.31 -10.13
C ILE A 61 2.44 -12.81 -9.96
N HIS A 62 1.47 -13.72 -9.82
CA HIS A 62 0.07 -13.35 -9.62
C HIS A 62 -0.13 -12.55 -8.33
N LYS A 63 0.43 -13.04 -7.22
CA LYS A 63 0.29 -12.37 -5.93
C LYS A 63 1.00 -11.03 -5.91
N LEU A 64 2.14 -10.94 -6.58
CA LEU A 64 2.87 -9.68 -6.70
C LEU A 64 2.07 -8.62 -7.48
N ALA A 65 1.33 -9.06 -8.51
CA ALA A 65 0.44 -8.18 -9.25
C ALA A 65 -0.68 -7.62 -8.37
N ILE A 66 -1.18 -8.43 -7.43
CA ILE A 66 -2.18 -7.97 -6.45
C ILE A 66 -1.57 -6.91 -5.53
N VAL A 67 -0.34 -7.10 -5.07
CA VAL A 67 0.37 -6.12 -4.24
C VAL A 67 0.48 -4.78 -4.97
N GLU A 68 0.88 -4.82 -6.23
CA GLU A 68 1.00 -3.63 -7.07
C GLU A 68 -0.34 -2.90 -7.20
N LYS A 69 -1.40 -3.65 -7.46
CA LYS A 69 -2.76 -3.11 -7.56
C LYS A 69 -3.18 -2.43 -6.26
N GLU A 70 -2.94 -3.07 -5.12
CA GLU A 70 -3.32 -2.50 -3.82
C GLU A 70 -2.51 -1.24 -3.50
N ALA A 71 -1.24 -1.21 -3.89
CA ALA A 71 -0.41 -0.02 -3.71
C ALA A 71 -0.95 1.16 -4.55
N SER A 72 -1.35 0.88 -5.78
CA SER A 72 -1.95 1.88 -6.67
C SER A 72 -3.28 2.40 -6.11
N GLU A 73 -4.13 1.52 -5.61
CA GLU A 73 -5.41 1.90 -5.02
C GLU A 73 -5.20 2.72 -3.74
N THR A 74 -4.24 2.34 -2.92
CA THR A 74 -3.87 3.09 -1.71
C THR A 74 -3.47 4.51 -2.04
N LEU A 75 -2.65 4.67 -3.08
CA LEU A 75 -2.22 5.99 -3.52
C LEU A 75 -3.40 6.83 -3.98
N TYR A 76 -4.34 6.24 -4.71
CA TYR A 76 -5.55 6.93 -5.13
C TYR A 76 -6.35 7.47 -3.93
N TRP A 77 -6.61 6.65 -2.93
CA TRP A 77 -7.39 7.09 -1.76
C TRP A 77 -6.66 8.19 -0.98
N LEU A 78 -5.35 8.07 -0.83
CA LEU A 78 -4.56 9.08 -0.13
C LEU A 78 -4.60 10.42 -0.86
N GLU A 79 -4.42 10.40 -2.18
CA GLU A 79 -4.47 11.61 -2.99
C GLU A 79 -5.85 12.26 -2.95
N LEU A 80 -6.90 11.44 -3.05
CA LEU A 80 -8.26 11.93 -2.98
C LEU A 80 -8.55 12.60 -1.64
N MET A 81 -8.15 11.97 -0.55
CA MET A 81 -8.37 12.52 0.80
C MET A 81 -7.59 13.81 1.01
N LEU A 82 -6.35 13.87 0.54
CA LEU A 82 -5.54 15.09 0.63
C LEU A 82 -6.21 16.25 -0.12
N GLU A 83 -6.64 16.00 -1.35
CA GLU A 83 -7.25 17.02 -2.19
C GLU A 83 -8.61 17.44 -1.66
N ALA A 84 -9.34 16.54 -1.02
CA ALA A 84 -10.62 16.83 -0.39
C ALA A 84 -10.49 17.51 0.99
N GLY A 85 -9.27 17.64 1.51
CA GLY A 85 -9.03 18.26 2.81
C GLY A 85 -9.43 17.38 3.98
N ILE A 86 -9.38 16.06 3.82
CA ILE A 86 -9.73 15.10 4.86
C ILE A 86 -8.46 14.56 5.50
N GLY A 87 -8.25 14.87 6.78
CA GLY A 87 -7.10 14.43 7.54
C GLY A 87 -5.97 15.46 7.53
N ALA A 88 -4.91 15.17 8.29
CA ALA A 88 -3.77 16.05 8.45
C ALA A 88 -2.88 16.00 7.20
N ASN A 89 -2.63 17.16 6.59
CA ASN A 89 -1.91 17.25 5.32
C ASN A 89 -0.51 16.65 5.37
N GLN A 90 0.24 16.91 6.44
CA GLN A 90 1.63 16.43 6.56
C GLN A 90 1.70 14.91 6.56
N GLU A 91 0.87 14.26 7.35
CA GLU A 91 0.83 12.81 7.42
C GLU A 91 0.38 12.21 6.09
N ALA A 92 -0.62 12.82 5.46
CA ALA A 92 -1.09 12.36 4.15
C ALA A 92 0.00 12.44 3.10
N ILE A 93 0.76 13.55 3.07
CA ILE A 93 1.86 13.74 2.12
C ILE A 93 2.96 12.69 2.34
N ARG A 94 3.30 12.40 3.59
CA ARG A 94 4.31 11.38 3.91
C ARG A 94 3.87 9.99 3.47
N LEU A 95 2.60 9.65 3.71
CA LEU A 95 2.05 8.38 3.28
C LEU A 95 1.99 8.27 1.76
N ILE A 96 1.62 9.35 1.07
CA ILE A 96 1.61 9.40 -0.39
C ILE A 96 3.01 9.13 -0.93
N GLN A 97 4.02 9.76 -0.36
CA GLN A 97 5.40 9.59 -0.80
C GLN A 97 5.85 8.14 -0.64
N GLU A 98 5.57 7.56 0.51
CA GLU A 98 5.92 6.15 0.74
C GLU A 98 5.11 5.20 -0.16
N ALA A 99 3.83 5.47 -0.37
CA ALA A 99 3.01 4.67 -1.27
C ALA A 99 3.54 4.70 -2.71
N LYS A 100 4.01 5.87 -3.17
CA LYS A 100 4.64 6.00 -4.49
C LYS A 100 5.91 5.16 -4.60
N GLU A 101 6.74 5.17 -3.55
CA GLU A 101 7.96 4.38 -3.53
C GLU A 101 7.66 2.88 -3.52
N LEU A 102 6.70 2.47 -2.69
CA LEU A 102 6.29 1.06 -2.65
C LEU A 102 5.73 0.61 -3.99
N LEU A 103 4.89 1.44 -4.61
CA LEU A 103 4.34 1.13 -5.93
C LEU A 103 5.45 0.94 -6.96
N ALA A 104 6.45 1.82 -6.97
CA ALA A 104 7.58 1.71 -7.88
C ALA A 104 8.38 0.42 -7.64
N ILE A 105 8.61 0.08 -6.38
CA ILE A 105 9.33 -1.16 -6.01
C ILE A 105 8.58 -2.38 -6.53
N PHE A 106 7.25 -2.45 -6.30
CA PHE A 106 6.47 -3.62 -6.70
C PHE A 106 6.24 -3.68 -8.20
N THR A 107 6.14 -2.55 -8.88
CA THR A 107 6.10 -2.51 -10.34
C THR A 107 7.38 -3.08 -10.93
N ALA A 108 8.54 -2.65 -10.42
CA ALA A 108 9.84 -3.14 -10.87
C ALA A 108 10.00 -4.64 -10.56
N ALA A 109 9.60 -5.07 -9.36
CA ALA A 109 9.69 -6.47 -8.96
C ALA A 109 8.80 -7.35 -9.86
N GLY A 110 7.61 -6.87 -10.20
CA GLY A 110 6.70 -7.57 -11.09
C GLY A 110 7.29 -7.75 -12.48
N ARG A 111 7.89 -6.70 -13.03
CA ARG A 111 8.56 -6.76 -14.33
C ARG A 111 9.74 -7.73 -14.31
N THR A 112 10.56 -7.66 -13.28
CA THR A 112 11.72 -8.54 -13.13
C THR A 112 11.29 -10.01 -13.05
N SER A 113 10.25 -10.31 -12.26
CA SER A 113 9.79 -11.70 -12.09
C SER A 113 9.19 -12.28 -13.38
N LYS A 114 8.72 -11.43 -14.28
CA LYS A 114 8.23 -11.84 -15.62
C LYS A 114 9.34 -11.90 -16.67
N GLY A 115 10.58 -11.57 -16.30
CA GLY A 115 11.69 -11.47 -17.24
C GLY A 115 11.68 -10.20 -18.08
N LEU A 116 10.92 -9.19 -17.68
CA LEU A 116 10.85 -7.89 -18.38
C LEU A 116 11.81 -6.88 -17.74
N ARG A 117 12.18 -5.87 -18.50
CA ARG A 117 13.10 -4.84 -18.01
C ARG A 117 12.54 -3.44 -18.14
#